data_4933ec123be1300eb47ee5fb5e6c37be
#
_entry.id   4933ec123be1300eb47ee5fb5e6c37be
#
_cell.length_a   1.000
_cell.length_b   1.000
_cell.length_c   1.000
_cell.angle_alpha   90.00
_cell.angle_beta   90.00
_cell.angle_gamma   90.00
#
_symmetry.space_group_name_H-M   'P 1'
#
loop_
_entity.id
_entity.type
_entity.pdbx_description
1 polymer ?
#
loop_
_entity_poly.entity_id
_entity_poly.type
_entity_poly.pdbx_seq_one_letter_code
_entity_poly.pdbx_strand_id
1 'polypeptide(L)'
;MHADGNNPGIRAGMEMLGRPLDKGLSAFMEDLLQRGMLDDTLIIVTGDFGRTPKINSRGGRDHWTRLCTLAFFGGGIGRGQIIGQSDRTNSTPNGSSVSTGNLLATVMHTLFDVGQLRLDSSVPNQLLATIQRDAPIVAL
;
A
#
# COMPACT_ATOMS: atom_id res chain seq x y z
N MET A 1 1.90 -16.56 -1.62
CA MET A 1 2.77 -17.36 -2.49
C MET A 1 2.14 -18.73 -2.68
N HIS A 2 1.85 -19.10 -3.91
CA HIS A 2 1.39 -20.46 -4.22
C HIS A 2 2.55 -21.45 -4.04
N ALA A 3 2.27 -22.63 -3.53
CA ALA A 3 3.19 -23.74 -3.64
C ALA A 3 2.65 -24.68 -4.73
N ASP A 4 3.32 -24.72 -5.85
CA ASP A 4 3.10 -25.64 -6.96
C ASP A 4 4.45 -26.11 -7.50
N GLY A 5 4.47 -26.86 -8.62
CA GLY A 5 5.71 -27.36 -9.20
C GLY A 5 6.74 -26.27 -9.59
N ASN A 6 6.30 -25.03 -9.75
CA ASN A 6 7.13 -23.90 -10.18
C ASN A 6 7.36 -22.86 -9.05
N ASN A 7 6.60 -22.93 -7.97
CA ASN A 7 6.64 -21.94 -6.89
C ASN A 7 6.92 -22.60 -5.55
N PRO A 8 7.93 -22.13 -4.81
CA PRO A 8 8.20 -22.61 -3.47
C PRO A 8 7.04 -22.23 -2.52
N GLY A 9 6.86 -22.97 -1.43
CA GLY A 9 5.95 -22.62 -0.35
C GLY A 9 6.34 -21.29 0.33
N ILE A 10 5.57 -20.89 1.34
CA ILE A 10 5.73 -19.59 2.02
C ILE A 10 7.17 -19.40 2.52
N ARG A 11 7.72 -20.40 3.21
CA ARG A 11 9.03 -20.28 3.86
C ARG A 11 10.13 -20.02 2.85
N ALA A 12 10.30 -20.93 1.89
CA ALA A 12 11.34 -20.78 0.87
C ALA A 12 11.13 -19.56 -0.01
N GLY A 13 9.87 -19.23 -0.33
CA GLY A 13 9.54 -18.04 -1.09
C GLY A 13 9.86 -16.73 -0.37
N MET A 14 9.65 -16.65 0.95
CA MET A 14 10.04 -15.50 1.74
C MET A 14 11.55 -15.39 1.88
N GLU A 15 12.27 -16.50 1.97
CA GLU A 15 13.74 -16.50 1.95
C GLU A 15 14.31 -15.98 0.63
N MET A 16 13.68 -16.37 -0.50
CA MET A 16 14.11 -15.95 -1.84
C MET A 16 13.79 -14.50 -2.15
N LEU A 17 12.60 -14.03 -1.79
CA LEU A 17 12.08 -12.73 -2.24
C LEU A 17 12.07 -11.68 -1.14
N GLY A 18 11.84 -12.07 0.10
CA GLY A 18 11.74 -11.13 1.22
C GLY A 18 13.07 -10.45 1.52
N ARG A 19 14.16 -11.22 1.55
CA ARG A 19 15.50 -10.66 1.80
C ARG A 19 15.98 -9.68 0.73
N PRO A 20 15.87 -9.97 -0.58
CA PRO A 20 16.19 -8.98 -1.61
C PRO A 20 15.30 -7.74 -1.55
N LEU A 21 13.99 -7.91 -1.29
CA LEU A 21 13.07 -6.79 -1.13
C LEU A 21 13.47 -5.90 0.06
N ASP A 22 13.74 -6.50 1.22
CA ASP A 22 14.15 -5.80 2.43
C ASP A 22 15.43 -4.99 2.21
N LYS A 23 16.46 -5.62 1.64
CA LYS A 23 17.72 -4.94 1.30
C LYS A 23 17.55 -3.84 0.26
N GLY A 24 16.77 -4.09 -0.78
CA GLY A 24 16.55 -3.11 -1.85
C GLY A 24 15.75 -1.92 -1.36
N LEU A 25 14.69 -2.15 -0.59
CA LEU A 25 13.85 -1.10 -0.07
C LEU A 25 14.60 -0.26 0.98
N SER A 26 15.33 -0.90 1.92
CA SER A 26 16.09 -0.17 2.93
C SER A 26 17.20 0.68 2.30
N ALA A 27 17.98 0.12 1.36
CA ALA A 27 19.01 0.87 0.66
C ALA A 27 18.43 2.04 -0.15
N PHE A 28 17.30 1.85 -0.80
CA PHE A 28 16.60 2.92 -1.54
C PHE A 28 16.14 4.04 -0.61
N MET A 29 15.54 3.68 0.52
CA MET A 29 15.11 4.68 1.51
C MET A 29 16.29 5.43 2.15
N GLU A 30 17.39 4.74 2.44
CA GLU A 30 18.60 5.36 2.96
C GLU A 30 19.22 6.34 1.94
N ASP A 31 19.28 5.98 0.66
CA ASP A 31 19.77 6.85 -0.40
C ASP A 31 18.89 8.12 -0.53
N LEU A 32 17.58 7.98 -0.54
CA LEU A 32 16.66 9.12 -0.57
C LEU A 32 16.81 10.02 0.67
N LEU A 33 16.97 9.41 1.84
CA LEU A 33 17.19 10.16 3.09
C LEU A 33 18.51 10.95 3.04
N GLN A 34 19.60 10.31 2.61
CA GLN A 34 20.92 10.96 2.50
C GLN A 34 20.92 12.11 1.48
N ARG A 35 20.11 12.00 0.43
CA ARG A 35 19.97 13.06 -0.59
C ARG A 35 18.95 14.13 -0.20
N GLY A 36 18.27 13.99 0.92
CA GLY A 36 17.19 14.91 1.34
C GLY A 36 15.95 14.84 0.46
N MET A 37 15.72 13.72 -0.23
CA MET A 37 14.63 13.52 -1.18
C MET A 37 13.46 12.70 -0.60
N LEU A 38 13.59 12.14 0.60
CA LEU A 38 12.60 11.23 1.14
C LEU A 38 11.25 11.91 1.41
N ASP A 39 11.26 13.14 1.85
CA ASP A 39 10.04 13.90 2.14
C ASP A 39 9.32 14.34 0.85
N ASP A 40 10.05 14.45 -0.27
CA ASP A 40 9.50 14.80 -1.58
C ASP A 40 9.17 13.58 -2.45
N THR A 41 9.38 12.36 -1.92
CA THR A 41 9.18 11.12 -2.65
C THR A 41 8.22 10.20 -1.92
N LEU A 42 7.00 10.02 -2.44
CA LEU A 42 6.05 9.07 -1.90
C LEU A 42 6.34 7.65 -2.42
N ILE A 43 6.65 6.73 -1.52
CA ILE A 43 6.89 5.31 -1.82
C ILE A 43 5.68 4.50 -1.33
N ILE A 44 5.08 3.73 -2.23
CA ILE A 44 3.97 2.83 -1.91
C ILE A 44 4.37 1.40 -2.24
N VAL A 45 4.36 0.54 -1.23
CA VAL A 45 4.61 -0.90 -1.39
C VAL A 45 3.29 -1.64 -1.19
N THR A 46 2.82 -2.31 -2.22
CA THR A 46 1.55 -3.03 -2.21
C THR A 46 1.58 -4.24 -3.12
N GLY A 47 0.63 -5.15 -2.95
CA GLY A 47 0.26 -6.17 -3.92
C GLY A 47 -1.10 -5.85 -4.53
N ASP A 48 -1.49 -6.63 -5.53
CA ASP A 48 -2.82 -6.55 -6.17
C ASP A 48 -3.94 -7.10 -5.27
N PHE A 49 -3.63 -8.08 -4.41
CA PHE A 49 -4.52 -8.63 -3.38
C PHE A 49 -3.73 -9.36 -2.29
N GLY A 50 -4.41 -9.68 -1.19
CA GLY A 50 -3.84 -10.44 -0.08
C GLY A 50 -3.77 -11.94 -0.34
N ARG A 51 -3.48 -12.70 0.73
CA ARG A 51 -3.36 -14.15 0.71
C ARG A 51 -4.25 -14.77 1.79
N THR A 52 -4.71 -16.01 1.55
CA THR A 52 -5.57 -16.72 2.49
C THR A 52 -4.95 -16.81 3.88
N PRO A 53 -5.73 -16.66 4.97
CA PRO A 53 -5.23 -16.83 6.34
C PRO A 53 -4.65 -18.22 6.58
N LYS A 54 -5.26 -19.25 5.98
CA LYS A 54 -4.82 -20.64 6.11
C LYS A 54 -3.76 -20.99 5.07
N ILE A 55 -2.77 -21.73 5.51
CA ILE A 55 -1.79 -22.37 4.64
C ILE A 55 -2.47 -23.59 3.99
N ASN A 56 -2.34 -23.74 2.68
CA ASN A 56 -2.86 -24.87 1.92
C ASN A 56 -1.99 -26.13 2.11
N SER A 57 -2.47 -27.27 1.59
CA SER A 57 -1.77 -28.58 1.73
C SER A 57 -0.38 -28.62 1.09
N ARG A 58 -0.04 -27.66 0.25
CA ARG A 58 1.27 -27.54 -0.41
C ARG A 58 2.23 -26.58 0.28
N GLY A 59 1.87 -26.06 1.46
CA GLY A 59 2.70 -25.13 2.22
C GLY A 59 2.67 -23.69 1.69
N GLY A 60 1.67 -23.35 0.84
CA GLY A 60 1.46 -22.03 0.27
C GLY A 60 0.19 -21.35 0.80
N ARG A 61 -0.08 -20.15 0.30
CA ARG A 61 -1.35 -19.41 0.51
C ARG A 61 -1.92 -19.03 -0.83
N ASP A 62 -3.22 -19.20 -0.99
CA ASP A 62 -3.94 -18.85 -2.20
C ASP A 62 -4.31 -17.37 -2.25
N HIS A 63 -4.88 -16.90 -3.35
CA HIS A 63 -5.34 -15.53 -3.51
C HIS A 63 -6.50 -15.23 -2.55
N TRP A 64 -6.50 -14.02 -1.96
CA TRP A 64 -7.53 -13.57 -1.04
C TRP A 64 -7.83 -12.10 -1.27
N THR A 65 -8.90 -11.82 -2.00
CA THR A 65 -9.22 -10.46 -2.46
C THR A 65 -9.89 -9.59 -1.40
N ARG A 66 -10.24 -10.16 -0.24
CA ARG A 66 -10.93 -9.43 0.83
C ARG A 66 -10.02 -8.55 1.66
N LEU A 67 -8.73 -8.83 1.66
CA LEU A 67 -7.71 -8.07 2.39
C LEU A 67 -6.50 -7.87 1.49
N CYS A 68 -5.93 -6.67 1.56
CA CYS A 68 -4.62 -6.37 1.03
C CYS A 68 -3.90 -5.48 2.04
N THR A 69 -2.60 -5.67 2.17
CA THR A 69 -1.75 -4.80 2.98
C THR A 69 -0.94 -3.92 2.06
N LEU A 70 -0.81 -2.66 2.45
CA LEU A 70 0.07 -1.72 1.78
C LEU A 70 0.88 -0.93 2.81
N ALA A 71 2.03 -0.42 2.42
CA ALA A 71 2.87 0.42 3.24
C ALA A 71 3.21 1.71 2.49
N PHE A 72 3.26 2.81 3.23
CA PHE A 72 3.66 4.12 2.75
C PHE A 72 4.95 4.55 3.42
N PHE A 73 5.82 5.20 2.65
CA PHE A 73 7.06 5.80 3.15
C PHE A 73 7.30 7.12 2.45
N GLY A 74 7.94 8.06 3.14
CA GLY A 74 8.29 9.36 2.58
C GLY A 74 7.08 10.26 2.27
N GLY A 75 7.24 11.20 1.35
CA GLY A 75 6.17 12.11 0.91
C GLY A 75 5.60 13.02 2.00
N GLY A 76 6.35 13.27 3.08
CA GLY A 76 5.87 14.07 4.22
C GLY A 76 4.79 13.40 5.08
N ILE A 77 4.42 12.15 4.80
CA ILE A 77 3.36 11.43 5.53
C ILE A 77 3.77 11.16 6.98
N GLY A 78 2.79 11.29 7.91
CA GLY A 78 2.98 11.00 9.33
C GLY A 78 3.48 9.58 9.58
N ARG A 79 4.56 9.46 10.38
CA ARG A 79 5.28 8.19 10.61
C ARG A 79 4.66 7.34 11.70
N GLY A 80 4.90 6.03 11.67
CA GLY A 80 4.57 5.09 12.75
C GLY A 80 3.08 4.80 12.90
N GLN A 81 2.26 5.06 11.90
CA GLN A 81 0.83 4.81 11.93
C GLN A 81 0.51 3.39 11.43
N ILE A 82 -0.46 2.76 12.09
CA ILE A 82 -1.09 1.51 11.65
C ILE A 82 -2.58 1.81 11.49
N ILE A 83 -3.09 1.67 10.26
CA ILE A 83 -4.45 2.03 9.91
C ILE A 83 -5.19 0.80 9.41
N GLY A 84 -6.37 0.58 9.98
CA GLY A 84 -7.18 -0.61 9.72
C GLY A 84 -6.68 -1.84 10.46
N GLN A 85 -7.55 -2.81 10.56
CA GLN A 85 -7.26 -4.11 11.17
C GLN A 85 -8.14 -5.19 10.56
N SER A 86 -7.70 -6.43 10.62
CA SER A 86 -8.50 -7.58 10.26
C SER A 86 -9.27 -8.13 11.46
N ASP A 87 -10.25 -8.99 11.17
CA ASP A 87 -10.90 -9.83 12.18
C ASP A 87 -9.91 -10.81 12.83
N ARG A 88 -10.35 -11.51 13.87
CA ARG A 88 -9.52 -12.49 14.60
C ARG A 88 -9.00 -13.64 13.74
N THR A 89 -9.64 -13.89 12.59
CA THR A 89 -9.27 -14.96 11.66
C THR A 89 -8.42 -14.45 10.50
N ASN A 90 -8.13 -13.15 10.44
CA ASN A 90 -7.46 -12.48 9.32
C ASN A 90 -8.18 -12.73 7.97
N SER A 91 -9.49 -12.83 7.98
CA SER A 91 -10.29 -13.17 6.80
C SER A 91 -10.97 -11.96 6.18
N THR A 92 -11.40 -11.01 6.99
CA THR A 92 -12.12 -9.81 6.55
C THR A 92 -11.67 -8.58 7.33
N PRO A 93 -11.90 -7.36 6.82
CA PRO A 93 -11.68 -6.15 7.58
C PRO A 93 -12.56 -6.13 8.84
N ASN A 94 -12.02 -5.63 9.93
CA ASN A 94 -12.75 -5.36 11.16
C ASN A 94 -13.02 -3.85 11.25
N GLY A 95 -14.28 -3.45 11.05
CA GLY A 95 -14.68 -2.04 10.99
C GLY A 95 -14.53 -1.43 9.60
N SER A 96 -14.18 -0.15 9.55
CA SER A 96 -14.06 0.59 8.28
C SER A 96 -12.90 0.06 7.45
N SER A 97 -13.19 -0.35 6.23
CA SER A 97 -12.16 -0.77 5.27
C SER A 97 -11.62 0.43 4.50
N VAL A 98 -10.34 0.38 4.18
CA VAL A 98 -9.71 1.31 3.26
C VAL A 98 -9.96 0.83 1.83
N SER A 99 -10.51 1.71 1.00
CA SER A 99 -10.79 1.45 -0.41
C SER A 99 -9.66 1.90 -1.32
N THR A 100 -9.70 1.48 -2.58
CA THR A 100 -8.81 2.03 -3.62
C THR A 100 -9.05 3.52 -3.87
N GLY A 101 -10.27 4.02 -3.62
CA GLY A 101 -10.58 5.44 -3.66
C GLY A 101 -9.85 6.21 -2.56
N ASN A 102 -9.79 5.67 -1.34
CA ASN A 102 -8.98 6.28 -0.27
C ASN A 102 -7.49 6.29 -0.62
N LEU A 103 -6.97 5.22 -1.25
CA LEU A 103 -5.59 5.19 -1.72
C LEU A 103 -5.33 6.30 -2.75
N LEU A 104 -6.19 6.44 -3.76
CA LEU A 104 -6.07 7.50 -4.76
C LEU A 104 -6.13 8.89 -4.12
N ALA A 105 -7.09 9.13 -3.23
CA ALA A 105 -7.20 10.38 -2.50
C ALA A 105 -5.92 10.69 -1.71
N THR A 106 -5.34 9.68 -1.03
CA THR A 106 -4.07 9.84 -0.31
C THR A 106 -2.93 10.27 -1.23
N VAL A 107 -2.76 9.57 -2.36
CA VAL A 107 -1.73 9.92 -3.37
C VAL A 107 -1.92 11.36 -3.86
N MET A 108 -3.14 11.72 -4.23
CA MET A 108 -3.43 13.05 -4.76
C MET A 108 -3.21 14.16 -3.74
N HIS A 109 -3.62 13.95 -2.48
CA HIS A 109 -3.39 14.91 -1.41
C HIS A 109 -1.92 15.01 -0.97
N THR A 110 -1.13 13.96 -1.16
CA THR A 110 0.30 13.99 -0.90
C THR A 110 1.06 14.75 -1.99
N LEU A 111 0.67 14.58 -3.25
CA LEU A 111 1.39 15.13 -4.39
C LEU A 111 0.95 16.53 -4.79
N PHE A 112 -0.28 16.92 -4.45
CA PHE A 112 -0.90 18.16 -4.92
C PHE A 112 -1.64 18.87 -3.79
N ASP A 113 -1.64 20.21 -3.86
CA ASP A 113 -2.64 21.00 -3.14
C ASP A 113 -4.00 20.85 -3.83
N VAL A 114 -4.79 19.89 -3.34
CA VAL A 114 -6.12 19.60 -3.90
C VAL A 114 -7.07 20.79 -3.77
N GLY A 115 -6.85 21.68 -2.79
CA GLY A 115 -7.58 22.93 -2.66
C GLY A 115 -7.33 23.86 -3.85
N GLN A 116 -6.08 24.00 -4.27
CA GLN A 116 -5.71 24.80 -5.45
C GLN A 116 -6.18 24.14 -6.76
N LEU A 117 -6.10 22.82 -6.89
CA LEU A 117 -6.60 22.10 -8.06
C LEU A 117 -8.09 22.39 -8.34
N ARG A 118 -8.89 22.63 -7.31
CA ARG A 118 -10.32 22.99 -7.46
C ARG A 118 -10.55 24.34 -8.11
N LEU A 119 -9.60 25.24 -8.00
CA LEU A 119 -9.68 26.59 -8.54
C LEU A 119 -9.13 26.67 -9.97
N ASP A 120 -8.45 25.62 -10.41
CA ASP A 120 -7.86 25.55 -11.75
C ASP A 120 -8.88 25.04 -12.76
N SER A 121 -9.37 25.93 -13.62
CA SER A 121 -10.34 25.61 -14.66
C SER A 121 -9.80 24.66 -15.76
N SER A 122 -8.50 24.42 -15.82
CA SER A 122 -7.88 23.47 -16.76
C SER A 122 -8.02 22.02 -16.29
N VAL A 123 -8.30 21.79 -15.00
CA VAL A 123 -8.46 20.44 -14.43
C VAL A 123 -9.86 19.91 -14.76
N PRO A 124 -9.97 18.73 -15.42
CA PRO A 124 -11.26 18.16 -15.75
C PRO A 124 -12.12 17.88 -14.51
N ASN A 125 -13.39 18.31 -14.55
CA ASN A 125 -14.34 18.10 -13.44
C ASN A 125 -14.46 16.62 -13.02
N GLN A 126 -14.36 15.69 -13.95
CA GLN A 126 -14.41 14.26 -13.66
C GLN A 126 -13.23 13.79 -12.80
N LEU A 127 -12.04 14.36 -13.03
CA LEU A 127 -10.87 14.07 -12.19
C LEU A 127 -11.06 14.64 -10.78
N LEU A 128 -11.50 15.87 -10.66
CA LEU A 128 -11.80 16.49 -9.36
C LEU A 128 -12.85 15.69 -8.58
N ALA A 129 -13.94 15.28 -9.22
CA ALA A 129 -14.98 14.46 -8.60
C ALA A 129 -14.41 13.10 -8.09
N THR A 130 -13.50 12.50 -8.84
CA THR A 130 -12.86 11.24 -8.45
C THR A 130 -11.95 11.41 -7.22
N ILE A 131 -11.15 12.47 -7.19
CA ILE A 131 -10.24 12.77 -6.07
C ILE A 131 -11.01 13.09 -4.79
N GLN A 132 -12.15 13.78 -4.92
CA GLN A 132 -12.94 14.27 -3.79
C GLN A 132 -13.95 13.26 -3.25
N ARG A 133 -14.16 12.14 -3.96
CA ARG A 133 -15.18 11.15 -3.59
C ARG A 133 -14.86 10.45 -2.27
N ASP A 134 -13.59 10.19 -2.03
CA ASP A 134 -13.12 9.46 -0.86
C ASP A 134 -12.13 10.32 -0.05
N ALA A 135 -12.09 10.10 1.26
CA ALA A 135 -11.10 10.76 2.12
C ALA A 135 -9.72 10.07 2.01
N PRO A 136 -8.61 10.81 2.18
CA PRO A 136 -7.28 10.22 2.31
C PRO A 136 -7.23 9.18 3.45
N ILE A 137 -6.38 8.15 3.28
CA ILE A 137 -6.15 7.11 4.30
C ILE A 137 -5.47 7.69 5.53
N VAL A 138 -4.52 8.59 5.31
CA VAL A 138 -3.72 9.24 6.35
C VAL A 138 -4.13 10.69 6.41
N ALA A 139 -4.32 11.21 7.62
CA ALA A 139 -4.35 12.65 7.80
C ALA A 139 -2.93 13.17 7.50
N LEU A 140 -2.84 13.94 6.44
CA LEU A 140 -1.61 14.60 6.01
C LEU A 140 -1.24 15.73 6.95
#